data_4dea267b64a6d6c9f1e512cd7e9e7fa2
#
_entry.id   4dea267b64a6d6c9f1e512cd7e9e7fa2
#
_cell.length_a   1.000
_cell.length_b   1.000
_cell.length_c   1.000
_cell.angle_alpha   90.00
_cell.angle_beta   90.00
_cell.angle_gamma   90.00
#
_symmetry.space_group_name_H-M   'P 1'
#
loop_
_entity.id
_entity.type
_entity.pdbx_description
1 polymer ?
#
loop_
_entity_poly.entity_id
_entity_poly.type
_entity_poly.pdbx_seq_one_letter_code
_entity_poly.pdbx_strand_id
1 'polypeptide(L)'
;MNSYFNSMKPIICLFLSGLVLLTACQSSKRTEGAVPNIDSLEQALAQLTDPLERIDLKRQIVDLTMEAATPEERCRIFEEFATLVEEEVGMLNQRESDYLEHYYEYRYDDDANPIEPHDSIKQKELGYIQRGLQFDEVGEGIVLLAPAPTLFAKYLSQLPTYYQEYWQLLRDSENIAPDACLVLTWRELGDLIVRYEAYAESNPEQKELFVRLSDNYQYLQMVYMTGTDNTPIANESGSLDPELKSEWQRFMKAYPNSLTTELIKEFLQRKNYSDLNAMQERLEEVQKTSNHPLLLASSFL
;
A
#
# COMPACT_ATOMS: atom_id res chain seq x y z
N MET A 1 41.42 -21.00 -24.08
CA MET A 1 41.85 -21.83 -25.25
C MET A 1 40.80 -22.91 -25.41
N ASN A 2 40.18 -22.94 -26.62
CA ASN A 2 39.15 -23.88 -27.15
C ASN A 2 37.75 -23.83 -26.48
N SER A 3 36.75 -23.16 -27.05
CA SER A 3 36.04 -23.35 -28.33
C SER A 3 35.39 -24.75 -28.48
N TYR A 4 34.03 -24.80 -28.25
CA TYR A 4 33.14 -25.72 -28.96
C TYR A 4 31.77 -25.06 -29.20
N PHE A 5 31.62 -24.48 -30.38
CA PHE A 5 30.34 -24.27 -31.03
C PHE A 5 29.84 -25.62 -31.55
N ASN A 6 28.62 -25.99 -31.25
CA ASN A 6 27.94 -27.03 -32.03
C ASN A 6 26.50 -26.64 -32.37
N SER A 7 26.33 -26.52 -33.65
CA SER A 7 25.20 -26.31 -34.50
C SER A 7 24.03 -27.25 -34.20
N MET A 8 22.82 -26.69 -33.97
CA MET A 8 21.56 -27.41 -34.11
C MET A 8 20.79 -26.89 -35.34
N LYS A 9 20.57 -27.77 -36.29
CA LYS A 9 19.79 -27.55 -37.52
C LYS A 9 18.29 -27.62 -37.18
N PRO A 10 17.44 -26.85 -37.89
CA PRO A 10 16.00 -26.94 -37.70
C PRO A 10 15.43 -28.15 -38.50
N ILE A 11 14.61 -28.93 -37.83
CA ILE A 11 13.79 -29.98 -38.44
C ILE A 11 12.45 -29.35 -38.88
N ILE A 12 12.31 -29.26 -40.22
CA ILE A 12 11.06 -28.88 -40.90
C ILE A 12 10.20 -30.15 -40.97
N CYS A 13 9.09 -30.20 -40.23
CA CYS A 13 8.04 -31.18 -40.51
C CYS A 13 6.93 -30.54 -41.33
N LEU A 14 6.92 -30.89 -42.61
CA LEU A 14 5.78 -30.70 -43.52
C LEU A 14 4.68 -31.73 -43.16
N PHE A 15 3.47 -31.24 -42.80
CA PHE A 15 2.24 -32.01 -42.94
C PHE A 15 1.32 -31.34 -43.96
N LEU A 16 1.23 -31.98 -45.12
CA LEU A 16 0.17 -31.78 -46.13
C LEU A 16 -1.02 -32.66 -45.74
N SER A 17 -2.20 -32.07 -45.71
CA SER A 17 -3.37 -32.61 -46.40
C SER A 17 -4.67 -32.12 -45.78
N GLY A 18 -5.57 -31.67 -46.66
CA GLY A 18 -6.98 -31.66 -46.36
C GLY A 18 -7.71 -30.40 -46.81
N LEU A 19 -7.83 -30.19 -48.12
CA LEU A 19 -8.66 -29.13 -48.73
C LEU A 19 -10.13 -29.56 -48.59
N VAL A 20 -10.92 -28.80 -47.81
CA VAL A 20 -12.41 -28.82 -47.94
C VAL A 20 -12.84 -27.36 -48.15
N LEU A 21 -13.16 -27.06 -49.42
CA LEU A 21 -13.81 -25.82 -49.83
C LEU A 21 -15.29 -25.88 -49.41
N LEU A 22 -15.68 -25.07 -48.44
CA LEU A 22 -17.05 -24.62 -48.30
C LEU A 22 -17.04 -23.09 -48.46
N THR A 23 -17.41 -22.65 -49.63
CA THR A 23 -17.73 -21.28 -49.98
C THR A 23 -19.01 -20.85 -49.24
N ALA A 24 -18.86 -20.08 -48.16
CA ALA A 24 -19.90 -19.21 -47.67
C ALA A 24 -19.34 -17.77 -47.72
N CYS A 25 -19.70 -17.08 -48.78
CA CYS A 25 -19.57 -15.62 -48.83
C CYS A 25 -20.46 -14.99 -47.74
N GLN A 26 -19.88 -14.69 -46.59
CA GLN A 26 -20.39 -13.65 -45.74
C GLN A 26 -19.30 -12.57 -45.71
N SER A 27 -19.62 -11.43 -46.31
CA SER A 27 -18.86 -10.20 -46.19
C SER A 27 -18.82 -9.81 -44.69
N SER A 28 -17.80 -10.24 -43.97
CA SER A 28 -17.51 -9.69 -42.68
C SER A 28 -17.00 -8.25 -42.94
N LYS A 29 -17.90 -7.29 -42.84
CA LYS A 29 -17.51 -5.91 -42.50
C LYS A 29 -16.52 -6.07 -41.34
N ARG A 30 -15.28 -5.67 -41.54
CA ARG A 30 -14.37 -5.33 -40.45
C ARG A 30 -15.12 -4.30 -39.63
N THR A 31 -15.70 -4.72 -38.53
CA THR A 31 -16.15 -3.83 -37.46
C THR A 31 -14.85 -3.22 -36.95
N GLU A 32 -14.58 -1.96 -37.33
CA GLU A 32 -13.69 -1.09 -36.57
C GLU A 32 -14.06 -1.30 -35.13
N GLY A 33 -13.07 -1.65 -34.26
CA GLY A 33 -13.32 -2.07 -32.93
C GLY A 33 -14.18 -1.05 -32.21
N ALA A 34 -15.43 -1.42 -31.94
CA ALA A 34 -16.30 -0.58 -31.13
C ALA A 34 -15.61 -0.41 -29.80
N VAL A 35 -15.32 0.84 -29.44
CA VAL A 35 -14.83 1.18 -28.10
C VAL A 35 -15.86 0.57 -27.12
N PRO A 36 -15.42 -0.27 -26.16
CA PRO A 36 -16.36 -0.89 -25.24
C PRO A 36 -17.21 0.18 -24.56
N ASN A 37 -18.51 -0.01 -24.51
CA ASN A 37 -19.39 0.93 -23.80
C ASN A 37 -19.12 0.78 -22.30
N ILE A 38 -18.66 1.85 -21.66
CA ILE A 38 -18.34 1.88 -20.22
C ILE A 38 -19.51 1.43 -19.38
N ASP A 39 -20.74 1.91 -19.68
CA ASP A 39 -21.94 1.50 -18.94
C ASP A 39 -22.18 -0.02 -19.00
N SER A 40 -21.84 -0.65 -20.12
CA SER A 40 -21.95 -2.10 -20.27
C SER A 40 -20.90 -2.84 -19.44
N LEU A 41 -19.69 -2.29 -19.33
CA LEU A 41 -18.62 -2.86 -18.48
C LEU A 41 -18.95 -2.68 -16.99
N GLU A 42 -19.48 -1.56 -16.57
CA GLU A 42 -19.93 -1.32 -15.19
C GLU A 42 -21.10 -2.26 -14.82
N GLN A 43 -22.07 -2.48 -15.74
CA GLN A 43 -23.11 -3.48 -15.54
C GLN A 43 -22.56 -4.91 -15.43
N ALA A 44 -21.56 -5.25 -16.23
CA ALA A 44 -20.91 -6.55 -16.15
C ALA A 44 -20.15 -6.70 -14.82
N LEU A 45 -19.43 -5.65 -14.38
CA LEU A 45 -18.74 -5.62 -13.09
C LEU A 45 -19.68 -5.89 -11.91
N ALA A 46 -20.89 -5.31 -11.95
CA ALA A 46 -21.91 -5.52 -10.93
C ALA A 46 -22.47 -6.95 -10.87
N GLN A 47 -22.29 -7.74 -11.93
CA GLN A 47 -22.73 -9.15 -11.99
C GLN A 47 -21.62 -10.15 -11.65
N LEU A 48 -20.34 -9.73 -11.69
CA LEU A 48 -19.22 -10.57 -11.35
C LEU A 48 -19.15 -10.83 -9.84
N THR A 49 -18.80 -12.07 -9.50
CA THR A 49 -18.63 -12.50 -8.10
C THR A 49 -17.21 -12.98 -7.79
N ASP A 50 -16.41 -13.31 -8.81
CA ASP A 50 -15.01 -13.69 -8.60
C ASP A 50 -14.14 -12.46 -8.38
N PRO A 51 -13.42 -12.35 -7.25
CA PRO A 51 -12.60 -11.18 -6.92
C PRO A 51 -11.55 -10.84 -7.98
N LEU A 52 -10.90 -11.84 -8.58
CA LEU A 52 -9.87 -11.60 -9.59
C LEU A 52 -10.46 -11.06 -10.90
N GLU A 53 -11.61 -11.58 -11.31
CA GLU A 53 -12.31 -11.07 -12.50
C GLU A 53 -12.83 -9.65 -12.28
N ARG A 54 -13.27 -9.32 -11.06
CA ARG A 54 -13.69 -7.97 -10.70
C ARG A 54 -12.53 -6.97 -10.76
N ILE A 55 -11.36 -7.32 -10.21
CA ILE A 55 -10.14 -6.50 -10.30
C ILE A 55 -9.75 -6.29 -11.78
N ASP A 56 -9.73 -7.36 -12.59
CA ASP A 56 -9.37 -7.28 -14.00
C ASP A 56 -10.32 -6.38 -14.79
N LEU A 57 -11.63 -6.50 -14.57
CA LEU A 57 -12.63 -5.71 -15.28
C LEU A 57 -12.63 -4.25 -14.82
N LYS A 58 -12.50 -3.97 -13.51
CA LYS A 58 -12.38 -2.58 -13.02
C LYS A 58 -11.13 -1.91 -13.56
N ARG A 59 -9.98 -2.62 -13.61
CA ARG A 59 -8.76 -2.12 -14.22
C ARG A 59 -8.97 -1.75 -15.70
N GLN A 60 -9.69 -2.57 -16.47
CA GLN A 60 -10.05 -2.25 -17.84
C GLN A 60 -10.90 -0.98 -17.94
N ILE A 61 -11.89 -0.80 -17.06
CA ILE A 61 -12.72 0.41 -17.00
C ILE A 61 -11.85 1.64 -16.72
N VAL A 62 -10.96 1.55 -15.72
CA VAL A 62 -10.02 2.63 -15.38
C VAL A 62 -9.11 2.98 -16.56
N ASP A 63 -8.56 1.99 -17.25
CA ASP A 63 -7.72 2.22 -18.44
C ASP A 63 -8.46 2.98 -19.56
N LEU A 64 -9.76 2.76 -19.70
CA LEU A 64 -10.57 3.41 -20.72
C LEU A 64 -11.05 4.83 -20.31
N THR A 65 -11.17 5.10 -19.02
CA THR A 65 -11.76 6.34 -18.52
C THR A 65 -10.73 7.38 -18.08
N MET A 66 -9.59 6.93 -17.54
CA MET A 66 -8.60 7.80 -16.89
C MET A 66 -8.00 8.85 -17.82
N GLU A 67 -7.73 8.50 -19.09
CA GLU A 67 -7.04 9.40 -20.04
C GLU A 67 -7.89 10.64 -20.36
N ALA A 68 -9.20 10.47 -20.54
CA ALA A 68 -10.12 11.55 -20.91
C ALA A 68 -10.65 12.35 -19.71
N ALA A 69 -10.41 11.88 -18.48
CA ALA A 69 -10.94 12.45 -17.25
C ALA A 69 -10.21 13.75 -16.84
N THR A 70 -10.93 14.67 -16.17
CA THR A 70 -10.34 15.83 -15.50
C THR A 70 -9.45 15.38 -14.32
N PRO A 71 -8.57 16.24 -13.80
CA PRO A 71 -7.73 15.89 -12.65
C PRO A 71 -8.53 15.39 -11.43
N GLU A 72 -9.65 16.03 -11.12
CA GLU A 72 -10.53 15.66 -10.01
C GLU A 72 -11.24 14.32 -10.27
N GLU A 73 -11.71 14.10 -11.49
CA GLU A 73 -12.31 12.83 -11.90
C GLU A 73 -11.28 11.69 -11.85
N ARG A 74 -10.01 11.95 -12.20
CA ARG A 74 -8.93 10.95 -12.09
C ARG A 74 -8.73 10.51 -10.64
N CYS A 75 -8.73 11.45 -9.69
CA CYS A 75 -8.64 11.12 -8.28
C CYS A 75 -9.79 10.20 -7.85
N ARG A 76 -11.04 10.54 -8.23
CA ARG A 76 -12.22 9.73 -7.91
C ARG A 76 -12.15 8.33 -8.55
N ILE A 77 -11.81 8.24 -9.84
CA ILE A 77 -11.64 6.96 -10.56
C ILE A 77 -10.57 6.08 -9.87
N PHE A 78 -9.48 6.71 -9.48
CA PHE A 78 -8.40 6.02 -8.79
C PHE A 78 -8.82 5.51 -7.41
N GLU A 79 -9.49 6.33 -6.61
CA GLU A 79 -10.03 5.94 -5.30
C GLU A 79 -11.00 4.76 -5.41
N GLU A 80 -11.95 4.84 -6.34
CA GLU A 80 -12.89 3.75 -6.59
C GLU A 80 -12.18 2.44 -6.98
N PHE A 81 -11.08 2.54 -7.74
CA PHE A 81 -10.27 1.38 -8.11
C PHE A 81 -9.50 0.83 -6.90
N ALA A 82 -8.82 1.69 -6.15
CA ALA A 82 -8.06 1.28 -4.97
C ALA A 82 -8.97 0.62 -3.92
N THR A 83 -10.11 1.23 -3.62
CA THR A 83 -11.11 0.67 -2.69
C THR A 83 -11.61 -0.69 -3.14
N LEU A 84 -11.97 -0.83 -4.43
CA LEU A 84 -12.41 -2.13 -4.96
C LEU A 84 -11.29 -3.18 -4.82
N VAL A 85 -10.04 -2.83 -5.15
CA VAL A 85 -8.92 -3.77 -5.02
C VAL A 85 -8.74 -4.21 -3.57
N GLU A 86 -8.82 -3.30 -2.60
CA GLU A 86 -8.70 -3.62 -1.18
C GLU A 86 -9.82 -4.56 -0.71
N GLU A 87 -11.06 -4.29 -1.11
CA GLU A 87 -12.22 -5.15 -0.79
C GLU A 87 -12.06 -6.54 -1.39
N GLU A 88 -11.69 -6.64 -2.67
CA GLU A 88 -11.52 -7.92 -3.36
C GLU A 88 -10.32 -8.71 -2.81
N VAL A 89 -9.24 -8.04 -2.45
CA VAL A 89 -8.08 -8.66 -1.79
C VAL A 89 -8.47 -9.19 -0.41
N GLY A 90 -9.29 -8.47 0.35
CA GLY A 90 -9.85 -8.96 1.60
C GLY A 90 -10.65 -10.27 1.42
N MET A 91 -11.50 -10.33 0.38
CA MET A 91 -12.23 -11.55 0.04
C MET A 91 -11.31 -12.68 -0.44
N LEU A 92 -10.24 -12.36 -1.18
CA LEU A 92 -9.22 -13.33 -1.57
C LEU A 92 -8.48 -13.90 -0.36
N ASN A 93 -8.07 -13.09 0.59
CA ASN A 93 -7.42 -13.54 1.81
C ASN A 93 -8.32 -14.49 2.63
N GLN A 94 -9.61 -14.17 2.70
CA GLN A 94 -10.57 -15.08 3.33
C GLN A 94 -10.73 -16.40 2.57
N ARG A 95 -10.85 -16.33 1.25
CA ARG A 95 -11.00 -17.54 0.37
C ARG A 95 -9.77 -18.44 0.42
N GLU A 96 -8.59 -17.85 0.49
CA GLU A 96 -7.29 -18.52 0.43
C GLU A 96 -6.68 -18.79 1.81
N SER A 97 -7.43 -18.58 2.89
CA SER A 97 -6.91 -18.66 4.27
C SER A 97 -6.14 -19.94 4.56
N ASP A 98 -6.66 -21.09 4.17
CA ASP A 98 -5.99 -22.40 4.35
C ASP A 98 -4.66 -22.47 3.59
N TYR A 99 -4.60 -21.96 2.37
CA TYR A 99 -3.37 -21.88 1.58
C TYR A 99 -2.35 -20.91 2.19
N LEU A 100 -2.80 -19.75 2.65
CA LEU A 100 -1.95 -18.71 3.22
C LEU A 100 -1.38 -19.13 4.59
N GLU A 101 -2.18 -19.84 5.41
CA GLU A 101 -1.73 -20.41 6.69
C GLU A 101 -0.59 -21.42 6.49
N HIS A 102 -0.65 -22.21 5.41
CA HIS A 102 0.37 -23.22 5.08
C HIS A 102 1.41 -22.74 4.05
N TYR A 103 1.51 -21.41 3.83
CA TYR A 103 2.33 -20.83 2.76
C TYR A 103 3.79 -21.29 2.79
N TYR A 104 4.40 -21.38 3.97
CA TYR A 104 5.77 -21.80 4.15
C TYR A 104 5.98 -23.31 4.02
N GLU A 105 4.98 -24.13 4.31
CA GLU A 105 5.04 -25.58 4.14
C GLU A 105 5.21 -26.00 2.67
N TYR A 106 4.78 -25.16 1.73
CA TYR A 106 5.02 -25.38 0.30
C TYR A 106 6.44 -24.98 -0.15
N ARG A 107 7.25 -24.39 0.73
CA ARG A 107 8.57 -23.82 0.40
C ARG A 107 9.70 -24.36 1.23
N TYR A 108 9.41 -25.01 2.32
CA TYR A 108 10.40 -25.57 3.23
C TYR A 108 9.95 -26.96 3.67
N ASP A 109 10.91 -27.88 3.81
CA ASP A 109 10.69 -29.19 4.42
C ASP A 109 10.72 -29.11 5.97
N ASP A 110 10.49 -30.24 6.64
CA ASP A 110 10.49 -30.35 8.12
C ASP A 110 11.84 -29.95 8.77
N ASP A 111 12.92 -29.98 8.00
CA ASP A 111 14.27 -29.57 8.42
C ASP A 111 14.58 -28.11 8.03
N ALA A 112 13.58 -27.33 7.60
CA ALA A 112 13.66 -25.95 7.10
C ALA A 112 14.58 -25.77 5.87
N ASN A 113 14.79 -26.81 5.07
CA ASN A 113 15.47 -26.66 3.79
C ASN A 113 14.48 -26.19 2.72
N PRO A 114 14.91 -25.27 1.83
CA PRO A 114 14.06 -24.81 0.73
C PRO A 114 13.67 -25.97 -0.21
N ILE A 115 12.39 -26.07 -0.51
CA ILE A 115 11.85 -26.98 -1.50
C ILE A 115 11.17 -26.20 -2.62
N GLU A 116 11.11 -26.82 -3.79
CA GLU A 116 10.44 -26.22 -4.94
C GLU A 116 8.91 -26.48 -4.85
N PRO A 117 8.06 -25.43 -4.81
CA PRO A 117 6.62 -25.62 -4.77
C PRO A 117 6.10 -26.42 -5.97
N HIS A 118 5.08 -27.23 -5.74
CA HIS A 118 4.42 -27.98 -6.81
C HIS A 118 3.87 -27.02 -7.90
N ASP A 119 3.84 -27.49 -9.16
CA ASP A 119 3.45 -26.66 -10.32
C ASP A 119 2.06 -26.03 -10.16
N SER A 120 1.11 -26.70 -9.51
CA SER A 120 -0.21 -26.14 -9.23
C SER A 120 -0.17 -24.92 -8.32
N ILE A 121 0.73 -24.91 -7.32
CA ILE A 121 0.96 -23.78 -6.43
C ILE A 121 1.58 -22.62 -7.22
N LYS A 122 2.63 -22.89 -8.00
CA LYS A 122 3.25 -21.87 -8.86
C LYS A 122 2.28 -21.21 -9.82
N GLN A 123 1.40 -22.02 -10.47
CA GLN A 123 0.39 -21.47 -11.38
C GLN A 123 -0.66 -20.63 -10.66
N LYS A 124 -1.07 -21.02 -9.46
CA LYS A 124 -1.96 -20.25 -8.60
C LYS A 124 -1.33 -18.89 -8.25
N GLU A 125 -0.11 -18.89 -7.77
CA GLU A 125 0.64 -17.68 -7.41
C GLU A 125 0.88 -16.75 -8.60
N LEU A 126 1.25 -17.33 -9.74
CA LEU A 126 1.42 -16.58 -10.98
C LEU A 126 0.11 -15.87 -11.38
N GLY A 127 -1.04 -16.49 -11.15
CA GLY A 127 -2.34 -15.88 -11.38
C GLY A 127 -2.59 -14.62 -10.56
N TYR A 128 -2.12 -14.57 -9.31
CA TYR A 128 -2.17 -13.36 -8.46
C TYR A 128 -1.16 -12.30 -8.90
N ILE A 129 0.10 -12.72 -9.11
CA ILE A 129 1.19 -11.80 -9.49
C ILE A 129 0.90 -11.11 -10.84
N GLN A 130 0.36 -11.82 -11.82
CA GLN A 130 -0.02 -11.25 -13.13
C GLN A 130 -1.12 -10.18 -13.02
N ARG A 131 -1.91 -10.24 -11.95
CA ARG A 131 -2.96 -9.25 -11.66
C ARG A 131 -2.48 -8.09 -10.78
N GLY A 132 -1.18 -8.05 -10.47
CA GLY A 132 -0.58 -7.00 -9.66
C GLY A 132 -0.80 -7.19 -8.17
N LEU A 133 -0.99 -8.44 -7.72
CA LEU A 133 -0.99 -8.79 -6.31
C LEU A 133 0.37 -9.39 -5.91
N GLN A 134 0.69 -9.32 -4.63
CA GLN A 134 1.89 -9.89 -4.05
C GLN A 134 1.55 -10.63 -2.74
N PHE A 135 2.50 -11.40 -2.24
CA PHE A 135 2.41 -12.05 -0.93
C PHE A 135 3.27 -11.26 0.05
N ASP A 136 2.64 -10.73 1.08
CA ASP A 136 3.31 -9.96 2.14
C ASP A 136 3.26 -10.73 3.46
N GLU A 137 4.40 -10.84 4.12
CA GLU A 137 4.48 -11.30 5.49
C GLU A 137 4.22 -10.12 6.43
N VAL A 138 3.17 -10.26 7.24
CA VAL A 138 2.71 -9.18 8.14
C VAL A 138 3.14 -9.37 9.60
N GLY A 139 4.02 -10.31 9.85
CA GLY A 139 4.58 -10.67 11.16
C GLY A 139 4.24 -12.10 11.58
N GLU A 140 5.04 -12.68 12.46
CA GLU A 140 4.88 -14.03 13.02
C GLU A 140 4.66 -15.16 12.00
N GLY A 141 5.19 -14.98 10.77
CA GLY A 141 5.01 -15.94 9.68
C GLY A 141 3.63 -15.90 9.01
N ILE A 142 2.79 -14.92 9.34
CA ILE A 142 1.48 -14.73 8.72
C ILE A 142 1.68 -14.09 7.35
N VAL A 143 1.20 -14.77 6.31
CA VAL A 143 1.28 -14.29 4.93
C VAL A 143 -0.10 -13.92 4.43
N LEU A 144 -0.21 -12.76 3.78
CA LEU A 144 -1.44 -12.26 3.15
C LEU A 144 -1.18 -11.87 1.70
N LEU A 145 -2.22 -11.91 0.88
CA LEU A 145 -2.23 -11.24 -0.42
C LEU A 145 -2.42 -9.74 -0.19
N ALA A 146 -1.65 -8.95 -0.91
CA ALA A 146 -1.73 -7.49 -0.90
C ALA A 146 -1.60 -6.94 -2.33
N PRO A 147 -2.08 -5.71 -2.62
CA PRO A 147 -1.80 -5.04 -3.88
C PRO A 147 -0.32 -4.73 -4.00
N ALA A 148 0.33 -5.16 -5.09
CA ALA A 148 1.70 -4.76 -5.35
C ALA A 148 1.78 -3.25 -5.66
N PRO A 149 2.82 -2.53 -5.21
CA PRO A 149 2.99 -1.10 -5.50
C PRO A 149 2.91 -0.76 -7.00
N THR A 150 3.33 -1.69 -7.85
CA THR A 150 3.29 -1.55 -9.31
C THR A 150 1.88 -1.54 -9.89
N LEU A 151 0.88 -2.10 -9.19
CA LEU A 151 -0.52 -2.11 -9.64
C LEU A 151 -1.06 -0.68 -9.83
N PHE A 152 -0.71 0.21 -8.91
CA PHE A 152 -1.21 1.58 -8.88
C PHE A 152 -0.27 2.60 -9.55
N ALA A 153 1.02 2.27 -9.74
CA ALA A 153 2.04 3.22 -10.19
C ALA A 153 1.70 3.93 -11.52
N LYS A 154 1.12 3.19 -12.48
CA LYS A 154 0.68 3.71 -13.77
C LYS A 154 -0.36 4.82 -13.63
N TYR A 155 -1.29 4.67 -12.70
CA TYR A 155 -2.40 5.60 -12.49
C TYR A 155 -1.96 6.78 -11.63
N LEU A 156 -1.21 6.54 -10.57
CA LEU A 156 -0.67 7.58 -9.69
C LEU A 156 0.07 8.66 -10.46
N SER A 157 0.86 8.28 -11.47
CA SER A 157 1.59 9.25 -12.31
C SER A 157 0.69 10.20 -13.12
N GLN A 158 -0.61 9.92 -13.23
CA GLN A 158 -1.60 10.71 -13.96
C GLN A 158 -2.43 11.62 -13.04
N LEU A 159 -2.27 11.48 -11.72
CA LEU A 159 -2.99 12.26 -10.72
C LEU A 159 -2.32 13.61 -10.47
N PRO A 160 -3.04 14.61 -9.94
CA PRO A 160 -2.44 15.85 -9.47
C PRO A 160 -1.35 15.62 -8.42
N THR A 161 -0.35 16.50 -8.37
CA THR A 161 0.79 16.37 -7.45
C THR A 161 0.35 16.26 -5.98
N TYR A 162 -0.61 17.09 -5.55
CA TYR A 162 -1.13 17.02 -4.18
C TYR A 162 -1.69 15.64 -3.83
N TYR A 163 -2.32 14.96 -4.80
CA TYR A 163 -2.89 13.64 -4.57
C TYR A 163 -1.80 12.54 -4.57
N GLN A 164 -0.78 12.68 -5.42
CA GLN A 164 0.38 11.78 -5.38
C GLN A 164 1.11 11.88 -4.04
N GLU A 165 1.29 13.10 -3.50
CA GLU A 165 1.89 13.34 -2.18
C GLU A 165 1.04 12.76 -1.05
N TYR A 166 -0.28 12.95 -1.09
CA TYR A 166 -1.23 12.32 -0.16
C TYR A 166 -1.10 10.79 -0.15
N TRP A 167 -1.12 10.17 -1.32
CA TRP A 167 -0.99 8.72 -1.45
C TRP A 167 0.36 8.22 -0.93
N GLN A 168 1.43 8.95 -1.21
CA GLN A 168 2.76 8.61 -0.71
C GLN A 168 2.83 8.69 0.82
N LEU A 169 2.19 9.68 1.46
CA LEU A 169 2.10 9.77 2.92
C LEU A 169 1.38 8.56 3.51
N LEU A 170 0.25 8.15 2.94
CA LEU A 170 -0.45 6.94 3.38
C LEU A 170 0.47 5.72 3.30
N ARG A 171 1.13 5.51 2.17
CA ARG A 171 2.04 4.37 1.95
C ARG A 171 3.22 4.37 2.91
N ASP A 172 3.85 5.53 3.13
CA ASP A 172 5.01 5.65 4.02
C ASP A 172 4.66 5.47 5.50
N SER A 173 3.39 5.59 5.87
CA SER A 173 2.88 5.36 7.22
C SER A 173 2.27 3.97 7.43
N GLU A 174 2.14 3.16 6.36
CA GLU A 174 1.68 1.79 6.51
C GLU A 174 2.73 0.92 7.22
N ASN A 175 2.24 0.10 8.13
CA ASN A 175 3.02 -0.94 8.78
C ASN A 175 4.37 -0.47 9.35
N ILE A 176 4.41 0.72 9.96
CA ILE A 176 5.65 1.28 10.54
C ILE A 176 6.12 0.56 11.81
N ALA A 177 5.25 -0.21 12.45
CA ALA A 177 5.56 -0.94 13.67
C ALA A 177 4.93 -2.35 13.67
N PRO A 178 5.31 -3.24 12.73
CA PRO A 178 4.86 -4.62 12.73
C PRO A 178 5.33 -5.28 14.03
N ASP A 179 4.46 -6.10 14.61
CA ASP A 179 4.73 -6.77 15.89
C ASP A 179 5.24 -5.81 16.99
N ALA A 180 4.67 -4.61 17.03
CA ALA A 180 5.06 -3.52 17.93
C ALA A 180 6.57 -3.19 17.90
N CYS A 181 7.27 -3.49 16.80
CA CYS A 181 8.66 -3.15 16.57
C CYS A 181 8.75 -2.05 15.50
N LEU A 182 9.24 -0.86 15.87
CA LEU A 182 9.39 0.24 14.93
C LEU A 182 10.44 -0.11 13.86
N VAL A 183 10.04 -0.10 12.59
CA VAL A 183 10.93 -0.39 11.46
C VAL A 183 11.66 0.85 10.91
N LEU A 184 11.17 2.04 11.26
CA LEU A 184 11.82 3.31 10.96
C LEU A 184 12.81 3.68 12.07
N THR A 185 13.86 4.40 11.72
CA THR A 185 14.64 5.13 12.72
C THR A 185 13.80 6.25 13.34
N TRP A 186 14.11 6.67 14.56
CA TRP A 186 13.46 7.83 15.19
C TRP A 186 13.49 9.08 14.32
N ARG A 187 14.56 9.25 13.56
CA ARG A 187 14.71 10.36 12.62
C ARG A 187 13.74 10.26 11.43
N GLU A 188 13.65 9.09 10.80
CA GLU A 188 12.73 8.87 9.68
C GLU A 188 11.28 9.08 10.11
N LEU A 189 10.93 8.60 11.31
CA LEU A 189 9.60 8.81 11.88
C LEU A 189 9.31 10.30 12.12
N GLY A 190 10.28 11.04 12.70
CA GLY A 190 10.15 12.48 12.90
C GLY A 190 10.04 13.25 11.58
N ASP A 191 10.86 12.91 10.61
CA ASP A 191 10.82 13.52 9.27
C ASP A 191 9.50 13.19 8.54
N LEU A 192 8.90 12.00 8.76
CA LEU A 192 7.57 11.64 8.24
C LEU A 192 6.47 12.50 8.87
N ILE A 193 6.47 12.70 10.18
CA ILE A 193 5.53 13.61 10.87
C ILE A 193 5.53 15.01 10.23
N VAL A 194 6.72 15.56 9.99
CA VAL A 194 6.86 16.90 9.38
C VAL A 194 6.35 16.92 7.93
N ARG A 195 6.48 15.83 7.19
CA ARG A 195 5.92 15.75 5.83
C ARG A 195 4.40 15.82 5.85
N TYR A 196 3.72 15.22 6.84
CA TYR A 196 2.28 15.38 7.06
C TYR A 196 1.89 16.83 7.32
N GLU A 197 2.63 17.51 8.23
CA GLU A 197 2.40 18.92 8.56
C GLU A 197 2.59 19.81 7.31
N ALA A 198 3.70 19.63 6.58
CA ALA A 198 3.99 20.38 5.36
C ALA A 198 2.98 20.17 4.26
N TYR A 199 2.44 18.94 4.14
CA TYR A 199 1.35 18.62 3.19
C TYR A 199 0.11 19.45 3.50
N ALA A 200 -0.31 19.49 4.77
CA ALA A 200 -1.49 20.24 5.18
C ALA A 200 -1.31 21.77 5.00
N GLU A 201 -0.11 22.29 5.25
CA GLU A 201 0.22 23.69 5.02
C GLU A 201 0.21 24.07 3.52
N SER A 202 0.70 23.17 2.67
CA SER A 202 0.80 23.38 1.22
C SER A 202 -0.52 23.20 0.47
N ASN A 203 -1.47 22.45 1.04
CA ASN A 203 -2.72 22.05 0.39
C ASN A 203 -3.95 22.37 1.27
N PRO A 204 -4.12 23.63 1.75
CA PRO A 204 -5.17 23.96 2.74
C PRO A 204 -6.61 23.76 2.26
N GLU A 205 -6.82 23.65 0.94
CA GLU A 205 -8.12 23.39 0.31
C GLU A 205 -8.51 21.89 0.34
N GLN A 206 -7.55 20.97 0.56
CA GLN A 206 -7.75 19.51 0.48
C GLN A 206 -8.24 18.91 1.80
N LYS A 207 -9.25 19.54 2.43
CA LYS A 207 -9.72 19.18 3.79
C LYS A 207 -10.27 17.76 3.89
N GLU A 208 -10.86 17.23 2.81
CA GLU A 208 -11.39 15.85 2.78
C GLU A 208 -10.25 14.82 2.92
N LEU A 209 -9.08 15.11 2.34
CA LEU A 209 -7.91 14.24 2.47
C LEU A 209 -7.30 14.30 3.88
N PHE A 210 -7.45 15.44 4.59
CA PHE A 210 -6.97 15.56 5.96
C PHE A 210 -7.70 14.62 6.93
N VAL A 211 -8.98 14.35 6.70
CA VAL A 211 -9.75 13.39 7.50
C VAL A 211 -9.08 12.02 7.47
N ARG A 212 -8.67 11.58 6.28
CA ARG A 212 -8.00 10.28 6.10
C ARG A 212 -6.55 10.27 6.63
N LEU A 213 -5.87 11.41 6.61
CA LEU A 213 -4.50 11.55 7.13
C LEU A 213 -4.45 11.71 8.66
N SER A 214 -5.54 12.14 9.27
CA SER A 214 -5.59 12.52 10.69
C SER A 214 -5.19 11.37 11.62
N ASP A 215 -5.78 10.20 11.43
CA ASP A 215 -5.52 9.05 12.29
C ASP A 215 -4.07 8.58 12.18
N ASN A 216 -3.54 8.54 10.96
CA ASN A 216 -2.14 8.21 10.72
C ASN A 216 -1.20 9.24 11.38
N TYR A 217 -1.48 10.53 11.21
CA TYR A 217 -0.68 11.58 11.84
C TYR A 217 -0.67 11.48 13.37
N GLN A 218 -1.83 11.24 13.99
CA GLN A 218 -1.95 11.05 15.43
C GLN A 218 -1.17 9.81 15.88
N TYR A 219 -1.28 8.70 15.15
CA TYR A 219 -0.54 7.48 15.43
C TYR A 219 0.99 7.67 15.30
N LEU A 220 1.46 8.35 14.25
CA LEU A 220 2.88 8.67 14.07
C LEU A 220 3.41 9.49 15.26
N GLN A 221 2.68 10.52 15.68
CA GLN A 221 3.03 11.32 16.87
C GLN A 221 3.04 10.45 18.13
N MET A 222 2.04 9.57 18.31
CA MET A 222 1.98 8.68 19.46
C MET A 222 3.22 7.79 19.52
N VAL A 223 3.56 7.10 18.44
CA VAL A 223 4.76 6.24 18.39
C VAL A 223 6.04 7.04 18.62
N TYR A 224 6.15 8.23 18.04
CA TYR A 224 7.33 9.10 18.21
C TYR A 224 7.52 9.61 19.64
N MET A 225 6.42 9.82 20.36
CA MET A 225 6.43 10.39 21.72
C MET A 225 6.44 9.32 22.82
N THR A 226 5.90 8.13 22.57
CA THR A 226 5.72 7.10 23.61
C THR A 226 6.35 5.75 23.26
N GLY A 227 6.82 5.57 22.02
CA GLY A 227 7.34 4.30 21.52
C GLY A 227 6.27 3.25 21.31
N THR A 228 6.73 2.02 21.21
CA THR A 228 5.91 0.80 21.14
C THR A 228 6.46 -0.23 22.12
N ASP A 229 5.75 -1.34 22.31
CA ASP A 229 6.15 -2.38 23.29
C ASP A 229 7.56 -2.94 23.01
N ASN A 230 7.89 -3.15 21.72
CA ASN A 230 9.19 -3.69 21.32
C ASN A 230 10.22 -2.60 20.92
N THR A 231 9.81 -1.33 20.95
CA THR A 231 10.70 -0.16 20.75
C THR A 231 10.36 0.91 21.79
N PRO A 232 10.72 0.68 23.07
CA PRO A 232 10.39 1.60 24.15
C PRO A 232 11.24 2.86 24.09
N ILE A 233 10.67 3.99 24.50
CA ILE A 233 11.37 5.29 24.59
C ILE A 233 12.33 5.39 25.77
N ALA A 234 12.23 4.50 26.75
CA ALA A 234 13.00 4.56 27.99
C ALA A 234 13.39 3.15 28.45
N ASN A 235 14.47 3.09 29.22
CA ASN A 235 14.91 1.86 29.87
C ASN A 235 14.07 1.57 31.14
N GLU A 236 14.31 0.41 31.79
CA GLU A 236 13.63 -0.01 33.02
C GLU A 236 13.73 0.99 34.17
N SER A 237 14.79 1.81 34.23
CA SER A 237 14.93 2.87 35.25
C SER A 237 14.12 4.14 34.93
N GLY A 238 13.39 4.19 33.83
CA GLY A 238 12.64 5.33 33.35
C GLY A 238 13.49 6.43 32.75
N SER A 239 14.74 6.14 32.38
CA SER A 239 15.62 7.11 31.71
C SER A 239 15.34 7.08 30.21
N LEU A 240 15.12 8.25 29.63
CA LEU A 240 14.90 8.40 28.17
C LEU A 240 16.06 7.81 27.38
N ASP A 241 15.74 7.10 26.31
CA ASP A 241 16.71 6.57 25.37
C ASP A 241 17.63 7.69 24.83
N PRO A 242 18.95 7.54 24.87
CA PRO A 242 19.89 8.59 24.44
C PRO A 242 19.79 8.93 22.95
N GLU A 243 19.46 7.95 22.08
CA GLU A 243 19.30 8.18 20.65
C GLU A 243 18.04 8.99 20.40
N LEU A 244 16.91 8.61 20.98
CA LEU A 244 15.67 9.37 20.89
C LEU A 244 15.81 10.78 21.48
N LYS A 245 16.51 10.92 22.59
CA LYS A 245 16.79 12.24 23.18
C LYS A 245 17.57 13.12 22.21
N SER A 246 18.58 12.59 21.57
CA SER A 246 19.39 13.30 20.57
C SER A 246 18.55 13.68 19.36
N GLU A 247 17.68 12.76 18.92
CA GLU A 247 16.75 13.03 17.82
C GLU A 247 15.72 14.12 18.17
N TRP A 248 15.11 14.09 19.34
CA TRP A 248 14.19 15.14 19.77
C TRP A 248 14.88 16.53 19.80
N GLN A 249 16.15 16.60 20.23
CA GLN A 249 16.93 17.83 20.18
C GLN A 249 17.20 18.29 18.74
N ARG A 250 17.50 17.37 17.83
CA ARG A 250 17.63 17.65 16.39
C ARG A 250 16.30 18.16 15.81
N PHE A 251 15.22 17.46 16.10
CA PHE A 251 13.86 17.77 15.61
C PHE A 251 13.45 19.20 15.98
N MET A 252 13.54 19.56 17.27
CA MET A 252 13.19 20.91 17.73
C MET A 252 14.01 22.01 17.06
N LYS A 253 15.27 21.72 16.74
CA LYS A 253 16.14 22.68 16.05
C LYS A 253 15.81 22.80 14.58
N ALA A 254 15.48 21.69 13.93
CA ALA A 254 15.17 21.64 12.51
C ALA A 254 13.74 22.15 12.21
N TYR A 255 12.79 21.87 13.10
CA TYR A 255 11.35 22.10 12.91
C TYR A 255 10.74 22.89 14.08
N PRO A 256 11.18 24.13 14.34
CA PRO A 256 10.81 24.90 15.54
C PRO A 256 9.32 25.26 15.61
N ASN A 257 8.61 25.22 14.49
CA ASN A 257 7.18 25.56 14.37
C ASN A 257 6.25 24.33 14.34
N SER A 258 6.80 23.11 14.33
CA SER A 258 6.00 21.90 14.38
C SER A 258 5.25 21.79 15.71
N LEU A 259 4.01 21.33 15.65
CA LEU A 259 3.22 21.00 16.86
C LEU A 259 3.94 19.96 17.73
N THR A 260 4.61 18.99 17.10
CA THR A 260 5.40 17.98 17.80
C THR A 260 6.58 18.58 18.57
N THR A 261 7.14 19.71 18.11
CA THR A 261 8.20 20.44 18.84
C THR A 261 7.71 20.96 20.19
N GLU A 262 6.48 21.44 20.30
CA GLU A 262 5.93 21.89 21.59
C GLU A 262 5.76 20.72 22.57
N LEU A 263 5.30 19.58 22.09
CA LEU A 263 5.21 18.34 22.88
C LEU A 263 6.59 17.87 23.36
N ILE A 264 7.59 17.87 22.48
CA ILE A 264 8.95 17.49 22.84
C ILE A 264 9.52 18.40 23.93
N LYS A 265 9.34 19.73 23.81
CA LYS A 265 9.79 20.70 24.84
C LYS A 265 9.19 20.38 26.21
N GLU A 266 7.90 20.06 26.25
CA GLU A 266 7.22 19.71 27.48
C GLU A 266 7.74 18.37 28.05
N PHE A 267 7.85 17.35 27.19
CA PHE A 267 8.27 16.02 27.62
C PHE A 267 9.73 15.95 28.05
N LEU A 268 10.63 16.71 27.46
CA LEU A 268 12.04 16.80 27.90
C LEU A 268 12.22 17.39 29.30
N GLN A 269 11.18 18.00 29.90
CA GLN A 269 11.23 18.45 31.30
C GLN A 269 10.96 17.33 32.31
N ARG A 270 10.47 16.18 31.84
CA ARG A 270 10.22 15.00 32.69
C ARG A 270 11.53 14.42 33.19
N LYS A 271 11.51 13.88 34.39
CA LYS A 271 12.65 13.15 35.00
C LYS A 271 12.51 11.64 34.85
N ASN A 272 11.32 11.17 34.56
CA ASN A 272 10.99 9.77 34.45
C ASN A 272 10.00 9.57 33.28
N TYR A 273 10.28 8.59 32.45
CA TYR A 273 9.52 8.25 31.23
C TYR A 273 8.85 6.87 31.34
N SER A 274 8.77 6.29 32.55
CA SER A 274 8.07 5.00 32.74
C SER A 274 6.55 5.14 32.82
N ASP A 275 6.02 6.35 33.03
CA ASP A 275 4.60 6.63 33.03
C ASP A 275 4.12 7.03 31.62
N LEU A 276 4.03 6.01 30.73
CA LEU A 276 3.59 6.21 29.36
C LEU A 276 2.11 6.61 29.26
N ASN A 277 1.26 6.14 30.19
CA ASN A 277 -0.16 6.50 30.18
C ASN A 277 -0.36 8.01 30.35
N ALA A 278 0.32 8.62 31.32
CA ALA A 278 0.23 10.06 31.49
C ALA A 278 0.84 10.86 30.32
N MET A 279 1.76 10.27 29.55
CA MET A 279 2.29 10.89 28.33
C MET A 279 1.26 10.77 27.18
N GLN A 280 0.62 9.63 27.03
CA GLN A 280 -0.43 9.40 26.03
C GLN A 280 -1.65 10.29 26.29
N GLU A 281 -2.14 10.35 27.53
CA GLU A 281 -3.26 11.23 27.92
C GLU A 281 -2.95 12.70 27.58
N ARG A 282 -1.73 13.16 27.86
CA ARG A 282 -1.32 14.53 27.53
C ARG A 282 -1.22 14.77 26.02
N LEU A 283 -0.71 13.80 25.28
CA LEU A 283 -0.65 13.88 23.81
C LEU A 283 -2.07 13.97 23.23
N GLU A 284 -2.98 13.10 23.66
CA GLU A 284 -4.37 13.14 23.21
C GLU A 284 -5.07 14.46 23.54
N GLU A 285 -4.81 15.04 24.72
CA GLU A 285 -5.35 16.34 25.10
C GLU A 285 -4.88 17.43 24.11
N VAL A 286 -3.57 17.44 23.78
CA VAL A 286 -3.01 18.38 22.81
C VAL A 286 -3.59 18.16 21.43
N GLN A 287 -3.72 16.91 20.99
CA GLN A 287 -4.32 16.57 19.69
C GLN A 287 -5.79 17.03 19.62
N LYS A 288 -6.58 16.79 20.66
CA LYS A 288 -8.01 17.20 20.74
C LYS A 288 -8.21 18.73 20.79
N THR A 289 -7.26 19.48 21.36
CA THR A 289 -7.38 20.93 21.55
C THR A 289 -6.62 21.75 20.51
N SER A 290 -5.87 21.11 19.65
CA SER A 290 -5.07 21.76 18.60
C SER A 290 -5.92 22.32 17.49
N ASN A 291 -5.51 23.48 16.97
CA ASN A 291 -6.07 24.07 15.75
C ASN A 291 -5.31 23.62 14.48
N HIS A 292 -4.44 22.62 14.57
CA HIS A 292 -3.72 22.10 13.42
C HIS A 292 -4.70 21.44 12.42
N PRO A 293 -4.61 21.72 11.09
CA PRO A 293 -5.58 21.25 10.11
C PRO A 293 -5.81 19.72 10.12
N LEU A 294 -4.75 18.93 10.32
CA LEU A 294 -4.85 17.47 10.39
C LEU A 294 -5.59 16.97 11.64
N LEU A 295 -5.57 17.73 12.74
CA LEU A 295 -6.24 17.35 13.99
C LEU A 295 -7.67 17.87 14.07
N LEU A 296 -7.95 19.02 13.45
CA LEU A 296 -9.31 19.55 13.33
C LEU A 296 -10.18 18.65 12.42
N ALA A 297 -9.59 17.98 11.45
CA ALA A 297 -10.31 17.13 10.49
C ALA A 297 -11.02 15.95 11.18
N SER A 298 -10.45 15.37 12.24
CA SER A 298 -11.06 14.28 13.02
C SER A 298 -12.31 14.71 13.81
N SER A 299 -12.56 16.01 13.97
CA SER A 299 -13.77 16.53 14.66
C SER A 299 -14.98 16.68 13.75
N PHE A 300 -14.85 16.37 12.45
CA PHE A 300 -15.94 16.44 11.46
C PHE A 300 -16.60 15.08 11.16
N LEU A 301 -16.13 14.00 11.81
CA LEU A 301 -16.73 12.66 11.79
C LEU A 301 -17.60 12.46 13.04
#